data_71c2133305df3618435ab123537744c5
#
_entry.id   71c2133305df3618435ab123537744c5
#
_cell.length_a   1.000
_cell.length_b   1.000
_cell.length_c   1.000
_cell.angle_alpha   90.00
_cell.angle_beta   90.00
_cell.angle_gamma   90.00
#
_symmetry.space_group_name_H-M   'P 1'
#
loop_
_entity.id
_entity.type
_entity.pdbx_description
1 polymer ?
#
loop_
_entity_poly.entity_id
_entity_poly.type
_entity_poly.pdbx_seq_one_letter_code
_entity_poly.pdbx_strand_id
1 'polypeptide(L)'
;RDLVRSRGLGDVYKRQMPLSGIWIKYSVMFDVEKVRRDFPILGVRVYDKPLVYLDSGATAQKPECVIETVDRLHRESNANIHRGVHFLSEEATEMYEAARARIAEYIGAEAREEVVFTAGATASLNTVAYAWCERFLRAGDNIVVSEMEHHSNIVPWQLVAERKGAEIRVLPFDEEGRLMTERLPALLDARTRVVAVTQASNTLGTRPDLRPVIDEAHRVGAVVVVDGCQGVVHGGVDVKALDCDFYAFSGHKLYAPTGIGVLYGKRDLLDWMPPFLSGGDMVDRVSFEKTTFAPVPLKFEAGTANFVGAIALGEAVRYVRQFDAAEVEAHERALLLRATEGLERIPGLRIYGTTPDKCAIVSFNVEGVHPYDMGMILDKLGIAVRTGQHCAEPVMTHYGVTGMCRASFAMYNTLAEADALVAGVERAVKMLK
;
A
#
# COMPACT_ATOMS: atom_id res chain seq x y z
N ARG A 1 38.10 -49.02 -15.98
CA ARG A 1 38.61 -49.20 -14.59
C ARG A 1 38.68 -47.80 -13.94
N ASP A 2 37.92 -47.34 -12.98
CA ASP A 2 36.94 -47.99 -12.10
C ASP A 2 35.90 -46.96 -11.67
N LEU A 3 34.69 -47.46 -11.60
CA LEU A 3 33.55 -46.80 -10.96
C LEU A 3 33.84 -46.52 -9.48
N VAL A 4 33.53 -45.31 -8.98
CA VAL A 4 33.18 -45.15 -7.56
C VAL A 4 31.83 -44.46 -7.47
N ARG A 5 30.90 -45.24 -6.89
CA ARG A 5 29.48 -44.94 -6.66
C ARG A 5 29.30 -43.86 -5.62
N SER A 6 28.30 -43.02 -5.86
CA SER A 6 27.58 -42.23 -4.86
C SER A 6 27.00 -43.09 -3.76
N ARG A 7 27.26 -42.76 -2.50
CA ARG A 7 26.49 -43.13 -1.30
C ARG A 7 26.35 -41.88 -0.51
N GLY A 8 25.17 -41.31 -0.39
CA GLY A 8 24.15 -41.78 0.48
C GLY A 8 24.08 -40.77 1.63
N LEU A 9 23.44 -39.54 1.43
CA LEU A 9 22.97 -38.63 2.48
C LEU A 9 21.78 -39.28 3.20
N GLY A 10 22.07 -40.14 4.20
CA GLY A 10 21.00 -40.88 4.84
C GLY A 10 21.34 -41.51 6.16
N ASP A 11 22.24 -40.93 7.00
CA ASP A 11 22.51 -41.58 8.32
C ASP A 11 23.11 -40.61 9.36
N VAL A 12 22.51 -39.43 9.57
CA VAL A 12 22.89 -38.52 10.68
C VAL A 12 21.73 -38.20 11.63
N TYR A 13 20.59 -38.83 11.53
CA TYR A 13 19.47 -38.61 12.45
C TYR A 13 19.10 -39.84 13.26
N LYS A 14 20.01 -40.35 14.10
CA LYS A 14 19.68 -41.23 15.25
C LYS A 14 20.75 -41.09 16.33
N ARG A 15 20.76 -39.98 17.05
CA ARG A 15 21.24 -39.94 18.45
C ARG A 15 20.21 -39.14 19.25
N GLN A 16 19.54 -39.87 20.15
CA GLN A 16 18.69 -39.32 21.18
C GLN A 16 19.44 -38.25 21.95
N MET A 17 18.90 -37.00 21.99
CA MET A 17 19.33 -35.98 22.93
C MET A 17 18.28 -35.81 24.01
N PRO A 18 18.68 -35.54 25.27
CA PRO A 18 17.77 -35.34 26.38
C PRO A 18 16.99 -34.03 26.24
N LEU A 19 15.75 -34.05 26.71
CA LEU A 19 14.80 -32.90 26.77
C LEU A 19 15.28 -31.86 27.77
N SER A 20 16.27 -31.03 27.42
CA SER A 20 16.56 -29.75 28.10
C SER A 20 17.54 -28.96 27.25
N GLY A 21 17.03 -28.16 26.38
CA GLY A 21 17.82 -27.23 25.56
C GLY A 21 17.10 -26.83 24.29
N ILE A 22 16.12 -25.94 24.40
CA ILE A 22 15.62 -25.21 23.25
C ILE A 22 16.77 -24.32 22.80
N TRP A 23 17.52 -24.75 21.79
CA TRP A 23 18.39 -23.87 21.05
C TRP A 23 17.50 -22.94 20.22
N ILE A 24 17.18 -21.77 20.78
CA ILE A 24 16.71 -20.65 19.99
C ILE A 24 17.83 -20.38 18.99
N LYS A 25 17.64 -20.76 17.70
CA LYS A 25 18.43 -20.17 16.64
C LYS A 25 18.28 -18.66 16.82
N TYR A 26 19.38 -18.00 17.17
CA TYR A 26 19.45 -16.56 17.01
C TYR A 26 19.23 -16.28 15.52
N SER A 27 18.00 -16.03 15.10
CA SER A 27 17.75 -15.29 13.87
C SER A 27 18.49 -13.97 14.05
N VAL A 28 19.20 -13.55 13.05
CA VAL A 28 19.78 -12.19 13.05
C VAL A 28 18.59 -11.28 13.24
N MET A 29 18.46 -10.68 14.43
CA MET A 29 17.36 -9.77 14.72
C MET A 29 17.47 -8.60 13.74
N PHE A 30 16.34 -8.23 13.11
CA PHE A 30 16.25 -7.06 12.23
C PHE A 30 16.93 -5.84 12.90
N ASP A 31 18.02 -5.34 12.30
CA ASP A 31 18.81 -4.26 12.86
C ASP A 31 18.15 -2.90 12.53
N VAL A 32 17.16 -2.54 13.33
CA VAL A 32 16.42 -1.29 13.16
C VAL A 32 17.32 -0.06 13.30
N GLU A 33 18.36 -0.11 14.12
CA GLU A 33 19.28 1.03 14.29
C GLU A 33 20.15 1.25 13.05
N LYS A 34 20.48 0.19 12.32
CA LYS A 34 21.11 0.30 11.00
C LYS A 34 20.16 0.94 9.99
N VAL A 35 18.92 0.46 9.91
CA VAL A 35 17.88 1.00 9.02
C VAL A 35 17.62 2.48 9.30
N ARG A 36 17.49 2.88 10.55
CA ARG A 36 17.22 4.29 10.94
C ARG A 36 18.27 5.27 10.44
N ARG A 37 19.54 4.86 10.36
CA ARG A 37 20.62 5.72 9.85
C ARG A 37 20.45 6.10 8.39
N ASP A 38 19.72 5.31 7.64
CA ASP A 38 19.42 5.58 6.23
C ASP A 38 18.32 6.63 6.04
N PHE A 39 17.62 7.03 7.12
CA PHE A 39 16.51 8.00 7.09
C PHE A 39 16.87 9.30 7.82
N PRO A 40 17.42 10.31 7.12
CA PRO A 40 17.98 11.51 7.76
C PRO A 40 16.95 12.31 8.57
N ILE A 41 15.70 12.31 8.16
CA ILE A 41 14.61 13.00 8.87
C ILE A 41 14.41 12.51 10.31
N LEU A 42 14.73 11.25 10.61
CA LEU A 42 14.57 10.68 11.95
C LEU A 42 15.58 11.24 12.96
N GLY A 43 16.61 11.95 12.50
CA GLY A 43 17.54 12.72 13.33
C GLY A 43 17.04 14.12 13.71
N VAL A 44 15.89 14.57 13.16
CA VAL A 44 15.34 15.92 13.42
C VAL A 44 14.77 16.01 14.82
N ARG A 45 14.89 17.18 15.42
CA ARG A 45 14.26 17.51 16.71
C ARG A 45 13.05 18.41 16.50
N VAL A 46 11.96 18.10 17.18
CA VAL A 46 10.69 18.85 17.16
C VAL A 46 10.43 19.35 18.58
N TYR A 47 10.30 20.66 18.78
CA TYR A 47 10.17 21.28 20.11
C TYR A 47 11.27 20.83 21.09
N ASP A 48 12.52 20.80 20.62
CA ASP A 48 13.70 20.31 21.35
C ASP A 48 13.63 18.85 21.83
N LYS A 49 12.75 18.05 21.26
CA LYS A 49 12.61 16.61 21.51
C LYS A 49 12.99 15.79 20.28
N PRO A 50 13.49 14.56 20.45
CA PRO A 50 13.62 13.64 19.33
C PRO A 50 12.27 13.44 18.62
N LEU A 51 12.29 13.40 17.30
CA LEU A 51 11.09 13.07 16.52
C LEU A 51 10.73 11.60 16.70
N VAL A 52 9.51 11.33 17.11
CA VAL A 52 8.85 10.01 17.08
C VAL A 52 7.80 10.05 15.97
N TYR A 53 8.15 9.52 14.80
CA TYR A 53 7.27 9.59 13.62
C TYR A 53 6.41 8.35 13.48
N LEU A 54 5.13 8.47 13.79
CA LEU A 54 4.13 7.40 13.77
C LEU A 54 2.95 7.70 12.83
N ASP A 55 3.22 8.39 11.71
CA ASP A 55 2.21 8.67 10.66
C ASP A 55 2.62 8.06 9.30
N SER A 56 3.33 6.94 9.31
CA SER A 56 3.80 6.24 8.09
C SER A 56 2.65 5.77 7.19
N GLY A 57 1.50 5.45 7.75
CA GLY A 57 0.29 5.11 6.99
C GLY A 57 -0.29 6.27 6.16
N ALA A 58 0.11 7.53 6.44
CA ALA A 58 -0.20 8.68 5.60
C ALA A 58 0.89 8.91 4.55
N THR A 59 2.16 8.94 4.95
CA THR A 59 3.33 8.97 4.08
C THR A 59 4.55 8.43 4.82
N ALA A 60 5.29 7.50 4.24
CA ALA A 60 6.53 7.01 4.82
C ALA A 60 7.68 8.00 4.60
N GLN A 61 8.68 8.00 5.48
CA GLN A 61 9.90 8.78 5.31
C GLN A 61 10.78 8.20 4.17
N LYS A 62 11.73 8.98 3.68
CA LYS A 62 12.55 8.60 2.51
C LYS A 62 13.96 8.26 2.96
N PRO A 63 14.51 7.11 2.53
CA PRO A 63 15.92 6.81 2.77
C PRO A 63 16.82 7.69 1.91
N GLU A 64 18.04 7.93 2.36
CA GLU A 64 19.02 8.80 1.71
C GLU A 64 19.21 8.45 0.23
N CYS A 65 19.30 7.16 -0.11
CA CYS A 65 19.49 6.71 -1.50
C CYS A 65 18.37 7.17 -2.44
N VAL A 66 17.13 7.31 -1.94
CA VAL A 66 16.01 7.83 -2.73
C VAL A 66 16.14 9.35 -2.89
N ILE A 67 16.55 10.06 -1.84
CA ILE A 67 16.78 11.51 -1.87
C ILE A 67 17.91 11.84 -2.86
N GLU A 68 19.04 11.16 -2.73
CA GLU A 68 20.20 11.31 -3.63
C GLU A 68 19.86 10.97 -5.09
N THR A 69 19.01 9.97 -5.31
CA THR A 69 18.56 9.63 -6.68
C THR A 69 17.81 10.79 -7.33
N VAL A 70 16.89 11.44 -6.58
CA VAL A 70 16.15 12.60 -7.08
C VAL A 70 17.11 13.77 -7.36
N ASP A 71 18.03 14.06 -6.43
CA ASP A 71 18.99 15.15 -6.58
C ASP A 71 19.92 14.91 -7.79
N ARG A 72 20.48 13.71 -7.93
CA ARG A 72 21.35 13.32 -9.05
C ARG A 72 20.64 13.40 -10.41
N LEU A 73 19.40 12.92 -10.50
CA LEU A 73 18.64 13.00 -11.75
C LEU A 73 18.46 14.45 -12.21
N HIS A 74 18.17 15.36 -11.30
CA HIS A 74 18.04 16.78 -11.66
C HIS A 74 19.37 17.45 -12.02
N ARG A 75 20.48 17.02 -11.45
CA ARG A 75 21.80 17.63 -11.71
C ARG A 75 22.49 17.06 -12.94
N GLU A 76 22.30 15.77 -13.23
CA GLU A 76 23.18 15.04 -14.15
C GLU A 76 22.45 14.41 -15.35
N SER A 77 21.16 14.04 -15.21
CA SER A 77 20.45 13.22 -16.22
C SER A 77 19.05 13.73 -16.53
N ASN A 78 18.79 15.04 -16.37
CA ASN A 78 17.46 15.61 -16.61
C ASN A 78 17.19 15.79 -18.11
N ALA A 79 16.42 14.87 -18.70
CA ALA A 79 15.95 14.96 -20.08
C ALA A 79 14.57 14.31 -20.24
N ASN A 80 13.80 14.76 -21.25
CA ASN A 80 12.56 14.07 -21.60
C ASN A 80 12.85 12.66 -22.13
N ILE A 81 11.99 11.71 -21.78
CA ILE A 81 12.17 10.28 -22.09
C ILE A 81 11.49 9.89 -23.40
N HIS A 82 11.85 8.74 -23.97
CA HIS A 82 11.31 8.03 -25.13
C HIS A 82 11.55 8.67 -26.51
N ARG A 83 11.52 10.00 -26.65
CA ARG A 83 11.51 10.67 -27.96
C ARG A 83 12.80 11.41 -28.33
N GLY A 84 13.70 11.61 -27.39
CA GLY A 84 15.00 12.26 -27.66
C GLY A 84 16.00 11.27 -28.28
N VAL A 85 16.77 11.76 -29.25
CA VAL A 85 17.84 11.00 -29.90
C VAL A 85 19.24 11.39 -29.39
N HIS A 86 19.31 11.88 -28.17
CA HIS A 86 20.55 12.30 -27.54
C HIS A 86 20.79 11.53 -26.22
N PHE A 87 22.05 11.41 -25.83
CA PHE A 87 22.53 10.60 -24.72
C PHE A 87 21.69 10.71 -23.46
N LEU A 88 21.42 11.94 -22.99
CA LEU A 88 20.62 12.14 -21.74
C LEU A 88 19.20 11.58 -21.83
N SER A 89 18.57 11.67 -23.02
CA SER A 89 17.21 11.12 -23.20
C SER A 89 17.21 9.60 -23.24
N GLU A 90 18.23 9.00 -23.87
CA GLU A 90 18.39 7.53 -23.89
C GLU A 90 18.67 7.02 -22.47
N GLU A 91 19.59 7.62 -21.73
CA GLU A 91 19.91 7.27 -20.34
C GLU A 91 18.68 7.38 -19.43
N ALA A 92 17.96 8.51 -19.49
CA ALA A 92 16.75 8.70 -18.69
C ALA A 92 15.65 7.67 -19.04
N THR A 93 15.50 7.33 -20.32
CA THR A 93 14.57 6.30 -20.79
C THR A 93 14.94 4.91 -20.24
N GLU A 94 16.21 4.55 -20.32
CA GLU A 94 16.70 3.27 -19.80
C GLU A 94 16.46 3.17 -18.29
N MET A 95 16.75 4.21 -17.52
CA MET A 95 16.50 4.24 -16.08
C MET A 95 15.01 4.13 -15.76
N TYR A 96 14.15 4.80 -16.53
CA TYR A 96 12.69 4.77 -16.36
C TYR A 96 12.12 3.38 -16.59
N GLU A 97 12.51 2.74 -17.71
CA GLU A 97 12.04 1.40 -18.05
C GLU A 97 12.65 0.31 -17.14
N ALA A 98 13.88 0.50 -16.65
CA ALA A 98 14.47 -0.35 -15.62
C ALA A 98 13.72 -0.24 -14.28
N ALA A 99 13.25 0.95 -13.92
CA ALA A 99 12.40 1.13 -12.74
C ALA A 99 11.06 0.39 -12.89
N ARG A 100 10.43 0.49 -14.08
CA ARG A 100 9.20 -0.26 -14.41
C ARG A 100 9.39 -1.76 -14.26
N ALA A 101 10.46 -2.30 -14.84
CA ALA A 101 10.78 -3.73 -14.75
C ALA A 101 10.99 -4.18 -13.30
N ARG A 102 11.70 -3.38 -12.50
CA ARG A 102 11.94 -3.66 -11.07
C ARG A 102 10.65 -3.66 -10.24
N ILE A 103 9.73 -2.74 -10.56
CA ILE A 103 8.43 -2.68 -9.89
C ILE A 103 7.58 -3.88 -10.29
N ALA A 104 7.56 -4.25 -11.57
CA ALA A 104 6.87 -5.46 -12.04
C ALA A 104 7.36 -6.72 -11.31
N GLU A 105 8.67 -6.88 -11.19
CA GLU A 105 9.26 -7.98 -10.42
C GLU A 105 8.90 -7.94 -8.94
N TYR A 106 8.87 -6.75 -8.34
CA TYR A 106 8.55 -6.57 -6.91
C TYR A 106 7.13 -6.98 -6.55
N ILE A 107 6.16 -6.68 -7.43
CA ILE A 107 4.75 -7.02 -7.20
C ILE A 107 4.35 -8.38 -7.82
N GLY A 108 5.28 -9.13 -8.42
CA GLY A 108 5.01 -10.43 -9.06
C GLY A 108 4.20 -10.34 -10.36
N ALA A 109 4.26 -9.22 -11.09
CA ALA A 109 3.63 -9.08 -12.40
C ALA A 109 4.33 -9.99 -13.44
N GLU A 110 3.58 -10.48 -14.44
CA GLU A 110 4.12 -11.37 -15.47
C GLU A 110 5.02 -10.63 -16.46
N ALA A 111 4.66 -9.38 -16.76
CA ALA A 111 5.40 -8.54 -17.69
C ALA A 111 5.42 -7.07 -17.19
N ARG A 112 6.50 -6.35 -17.54
CA ARG A 112 6.62 -4.93 -17.20
C ARG A 112 5.52 -4.06 -17.86
N GLU A 113 4.98 -4.52 -18.97
CA GLU A 113 3.90 -3.87 -19.71
C GLU A 113 2.57 -3.87 -18.93
N GLU A 114 2.44 -4.68 -17.89
CA GLU A 114 1.30 -4.68 -16.95
C GLU A 114 1.39 -3.58 -15.88
N VAL A 115 2.51 -2.84 -15.84
CA VAL A 115 2.77 -1.74 -14.90
C VAL A 115 2.65 -0.41 -15.61
N VAL A 116 1.67 0.40 -15.18
CA VAL A 116 1.42 1.77 -15.64
C VAL A 116 1.81 2.75 -14.55
N PHE A 117 2.63 3.73 -14.86
CA PHE A 117 2.93 4.82 -13.94
C PHE A 117 1.81 5.86 -13.91
N THR A 118 1.44 6.28 -12.73
CA THR A 118 0.38 7.27 -12.48
C THR A 118 0.86 8.30 -11.45
N ALA A 119 0.05 9.32 -11.18
CA ALA A 119 0.37 10.28 -10.13
C ALA A 119 0.16 9.76 -8.70
N GLY A 120 -0.34 8.53 -8.53
CA GLY A 120 -0.63 7.89 -7.24
C GLY A 120 -1.83 6.96 -7.34
N ALA A 121 -2.12 6.20 -6.28
CA ALA A 121 -3.22 5.24 -6.24
C ALA A 121 -4.58 5.89 -6.58
N THR A 122 -4.84 7.12 -6.15
CA THR A 122 -6.05 7.83 -6.52
C THR A 122 -6.19 7.97 -8.04
N ALA A 123 -5.10 8.32 -8.74
CA ALA A 123 -5.11 8.40 -10.20
C ALA A 123 -5.27 7.01 -10.82
N SER A 124 -4.63 5.98 -10.27
CA SER A 124 -4.75 4.59 -10.72
C SER A 124 -6.19 4.09 -10.62
N LEU A 125 -6.84 4.25 -9.47
CA LEU A 125 -8.22 3.84 -9.23
C LEU A 125 -9.21 4.60 -10.13
N ASN A 126 -9.00 5.92 -10.31
CA ASN A 126 -9.78 6.70 -11.26
C ASN A 126 -9.58 6.22 -12.71
N THR A 127 -8.37 5.86 -13.10
CA THR A 127 -8.10 5.32 -14.44
C THR A 127 -8.93 4.05 -14.68
N VAL A 128 -8.96 3.12 -13.73
CA VAL A 128 -9.80 1.91 -13.86
C VAL A 128 -11.27 2.29 -13.84
N ALA A 129 -11.72 3.09 -12.87
CA ALA A 129 -13.13 3.46 -12.73
C ALA A 129 -13.68 4.12 -14.00
N TYR A 130 -12.95 5.06 -14.57
CA TYR A 130 -13.45 5.78 -15.76
C TYR A 130 -13.19 5.02 -17.06
N ALA A 131 -12.01 4.42 -17.24
CA ALA A 131 -11.71 3.73 -18.51
C ALA A 131 -12.41 2.37 -18.62
N TRP A 132 -12.35 1.54 -17.55
CA TRP A 132 -13.06 0.24 -17.56
C TRP A 132 -14.56 0.41 -17.60
N CYS A 133 -15.12 1.22 -16.72
CA CYS A 133 -16.56 1.39 -16.63
C CYS A 133 -17.16 2.11 -17.84
N GLU A 134 -16.38 3.00 -18.53
CA GLU A 134 -16.86 3.59 -19.78
C GLU A 134 -17.20 2.52 -20.81
N ARG A 135 -16.41 1.48 -20.91
CA ARG A 135 -16.58 0.41 -21.88
C ARG A 135 -17.54 -0.69 -21.43
N PHE A 136 -17.50 -1.08 -20.17
CA PHE A 136 -18.10 -2.34 -19.71
C PHE A 136 -19.29 -2.16 -18.77
N LEU A 137 -19.45 -1.00 -18.09
CA LEU A 137 -20.57 -0.75 -17.20
C LEU A 137 -21.81 -0.24 -17.96
N ARG A 138 -22.98 -0.80 -17.64
CA ARG A 138 -24.28 -0.46 -18.25
C ARG A 138 -25.31 -0.14 -17.16
N ALA A 139 -26.40 0.51 -17.57
CA ALA A 139 -27.52 0.77 -16.67
C ALA A 139 -28.08 -0.54 -16.08
N GLY A 140 -28.27 -0.56 -14.77
CA GLY A 140 -28.72 -1.70 -14.01
C GLY A 140 -27.62 -2.73 -13.68
N ASP A 141 -26.36 -2.52 -14.09
CA ASP A 141 -25.21 -3.26 -13.53
C ASP A 141 -24.92 -2.79 -12.11
N ASN A 142 -24.04 -3.50 -11.39
CA ASN A 142 -23.65 -3.11 -10.06
C ASN A 142 -22.13 -3.24 -9.85
N ILE A 143 -21.65 -2.47 -8.86
CA ILE A 143 -20.28 -2.46 -8.35
C ILE A 143 -20.34 -2.77 -6.86
N VAL A 144 -19.57 -3.74 -6.40
CA VAL A 144 -19.40 -4.03 -4.97
C VAL A 144 -18.15 -3.31 -4.45
N VAL A 145 -18.30 -2.59 -3.33
CA VAL A 145 -17.20 -1.86 -2.67
C VAL A 145 -17.17 -2.27 -1.20
N SER A 146 -16.00 -2.51 -0.61
CA SER A 146 -15.98 -2.79 0.82
C SER A 146 -16.20 -1.52 1.66
N GLU A 147 -16.80 -1.67 2.84
CA GLU A 147 -17.11 -0.56 3.75
C GLU A 147 -15.84 0.06 4.37
N MET A 148 -14.72 -0.66 4.37
CA MET A 148 -13.47 -0.20 4.98
C MET A 148 -12.53 0.55 4.02
N GLU A 149 -13.00 0.92 2.83
CA GLU A 149 -12.18 1.55 1.80
C GLU A 149 -11.75 2.98 2.14
N HIS A 150 -10.58 3.35 1.65
CA HIS A 150 -10.19 4.75 1.52
C HIS A 150 -11.08 5.47 0.51
N HIS A 151 -11.37 6.76 0.69
CA HIS A 151 -12.21 7.55 -0.21
C HIS A 151 -11.81 7.42 -1.69
N SER A 152 -10.53 7.24 -1.99
CA SER A 152 -10.04 7.01 -3.38
C SER A 152 -10.58 5.74 -4.02
N ASN A 153 -10.99 4.75 -3.22
CA ASN A 153 -11.60 3.50 -3.70
C ASN A 153 -13.12 3.43 -3.42
N ILE A 154 -13.75 4.57 -3.18
CA ILE A 154 -15.22 4.72 -3.04
C ILE A 154 -15.73 5.72 -4.08
N VAL A 155 -15.24 6.96 -4.00
CA VAL A 155 -15.80 8.11 -4.73
C VAL A 155 -15.78 7.91 -6.25
N PRO A 156 -14.70 7.42 -6.89
CA PRO A 156 -14.71 7.19 -8.33
C PRO A 156 -15.80 6.21 -8.77
N TRP A 157 -16.05 5.16 -7.97
CA TRP A 157 -17.09 4.17 -8.25
C TRP A 157 -18.49 4.77 -8.14
N GLN A 158 -18.75 5.58 -7.12
CA GLN A 158 -20.03 6.30 -6.97
C GLN A 158 -20.30 7.20 -8.17
N LEU A 159 -19.31 7.99 -8.60
CA LEU A 159 -19.46 8.92 -9.71
C LEU A 159 -19.71 8.21 -11.06
N VAL A 160 -19.04 7.08 -11.32
CA VAL A 160 -19.27 6.34 -12.56
C VAL A 160 -20.59 5.56 -12.50
N ALA A 161 -20.96 5.02 -11.35
CA ALA A 161 -22.24 4.34 -11.15
C ALA A 161 -23.42 5.30 -11.40
N GLU A 162 -23.38 6.50 -10.82
CA GLU A 162 -24.38 7.54 -11.05
C GLU A 162 -24.52 7.87 -12.55
N ARG A 163 -23.40 8.13 -13.24
CA ARG A 163 -23.42 8.47 -14.67
C ARG A 163 -23.92 7.34 -15.57
N LYS A 164 -23.67 6.09 -15.20
CA LYS A 164 -24.04 4.91 -16.00
C LYS A 164 -25.39 4.31 -15.60
N GLY A 165 -26.02 4.78 -14.51
CA GLY A 165 -27.23 4.21 -13.95
C GLY A 165 -27.00 2.81 -13.35
N ALA A 166 -25.84 2.60 -12.74
CA ALA A 166 -25.47 1.39 -12.03
C ALA A 166 -25.66 1.54 -10.52
N GLU A 167 -25.69 0.42 -9.79
CA GLU A 167 -25.86 0.36 -8.32
C GLU A 167 -24.51 0.18 -7.63
N ILE A 168 -24.33 0.84 -6.46
CA ILE A 168 -23.24 0.51 -5.52
C ILE A 168 -23.80 -0.41 -4.44
N ARG A 169 -23.14 -1.54 -4.23
CA ARG A 169 -23.41 -2.48 -3.14
C ARG A 169 -22.23 -2.51 -2.19
N VAL A 170 -22.50 -2.56 -0.89
CA VAL A 170 -21.46 -2.43 0.14
C VAL A 170 -21.24 -3.78 0.82
N LEU A 171 -19.98 -4.25 0.80
CA LEU A 171 -19.54 -5.41 1.57
C LEU A 171 -19.11 -4.93 2.97
N PRO A 172 -19.87 -5.26 4.04
CA PRO A 172 -19.63 -4.75 5.37
C PRO A 172 -18.44 -5.43 6.06
N PHE A 173 -18.01 -4.84 7.17
CA PHE A 173 -17.11 -5.46 8.14
C PHE A 173 -17.78 -5.53 9.53
N ASP A 174 -17.22 -6.31 10.46
CA ASP A 174 -17.78 -6.49 11.82
C ASP A 174 -17.11 -5.56 12.85
N GLU A 175 -17.56 -5.64 14.11
CA GLU A 175 -17.05 -4.81 15.21
C GLU A 175 -15.56 -4.97 15.49
N GLU A 176 -14.96 -6.13 15.18
CA GLU A 176 -13.52 -6.36 15.27
C GLU A 176 -12.76 -5.75 14.08
N GLY A 177 -13.47 -5.29 13.04
CA GLY A 177 -12.91 -4.76 11.82
C GLY A 177 -12.56 -5.84 10.79
N ARG A 178 -13.14 -7.05 10.89
CA ARG A 178 -12.98 -8.14 9.94
C ARG A 178 -13.96 -7.98 8.78
N LEU A 179 -13.47 -8.01 7.55
CA LEU A 179 -14.33 -7.98 6.36
C LEU A 179 -15.23 -9.22 6.32
N MET A 180 -16.54 -9.02 6.20
CA MET A 180 -17.55 -10.08 6.23
C MET A 180 -17.67 -10.76 4.86
N THR A 181 -16.61 -11.45 4.43
CA THR A 181 -16.52 -12.08 3.10
C THR A 181 -17.63 -13.09 2.84
N GLU A 182 -18.18 -13.71 3.89
CA GLU A 182 -19.32 -14.61 3.85
C GLU A 182 -20.63 -13.96 3.35
N ARG A 183 -20.70 -12.62 3.39
CA ARG A 183 -21.85 -11.87 2.83
C ARG A 183 -21.70 -11.55 1.34
N LEU A 184 -20.51 -11.69 0.77
CA LEU A 184 -20.24 -11.34 -0.60
C LEU A 184 -21.13 -12.08 -1.61
N PRO A 185 -21.39 -13.41 -1.51
CA PRO A 185 -22.25 -14.12 -2.46
C PRO A 185 -23.66 -13.54 -2.59
N ALA A 186 -24.19 -12.93 -1.53
CA ALA A 186 -25.50 -12.28 -1.56
C ALA A 186 -25.49 -10.90 -2.24
N LEU A 187 -24.32 -10.30 -2.41
CA LEU A 187 -24.12 -9.01 -3.09
C LEU A 187 -23.79 -9.18 -4.57
N LEU A 188 -23.40 -10.38 -5.00
CA LEU A 188 -22.98 -10.69 -6.38
C LEU A 188 -24.13 -11.25 -7.20
N ASP A 189 -24.21 -10.85 -8.46
CA ASP A 189 -25.10 -11.43 -9.47
C ASP A 189 -24.48 -11.32 -10.88
N ALA A 190 -25.18 -11.76 -11.92
CA ALA A 190 -24.73 -11.71 -13.31
C ALA A 190 -24.56 -10.28 -13.86
N ARG A 191 -24.97 -9.25 -13.11
CA ARG A 191 -24.79 -7.83 -13.44
C ARG A 191 -23.67 -7.18 -12.65
N THR A 192 -23.00 -7.89 -11.75
CA THR A 192 -21.83 -7.37 -11.06
C THR A 192 -20.67 -7.24 -12.05
N ARG A 193 -20.08 -6.06 -12.15
CA ARG A 193 -18.97 -5.78 -13.09
C ARG A 193 -17.65 -5.55 -12.40
N VAL A 194 -17.68 -5.02 -11.18
CA VAL A 194 -16.47 -4.67 -10.42
C VAL A 194 -16.67 -5.05 -8.95
N VAL A 195 -15.63 -5.59 -8.34
CA VAL A 195 -15.47 -5.70 -6.89
C VAL A 195 -14.23 -4.91 -6.49
N ALA A 196 -14.40 -3.84 -5.72
CA ALA A 196 -13.33 -2.96 -5.28
C ALA A 196 -13.06 -3.17 -3.79
N VAL A 197 -11.84 -3.58 -3.44
CA VAL A 197 -11.45 -3.96 -2.07
C VAL A 197 -10.04 -3.48 -1.73
N THR A 198 -9.80 -3.18 -0.45
CA THR A 198 -8.45 -2.89 0.04
C THR A 198 -7.72 -4.15 0.48
N GLN A 199 -6.42 -4.24 0.21
CA GLN A 199 -5.57 -5.31 0.73
C GLN A 199 -5.29 -5.13 2.23
N ALA A 200 -5.25 -3.88 2.69
CA ALA A 200 -5.11 -3.57 4.11
C ALA A 200 -5.73 -2.21 4.41
N SER A 201 -6.57 -2.15 5.43
CA SER A 201 -7.23 -0.91 5.84
C SER A 201 -6.22 0.12 6.35
N ASN A 202 -6.25 1.31 5.77
CA ASN A 202 -5.42 2.44 6.20
C ASN A 202 -5.84 3.00 7.58
N THR A 203 -7.03 2.65 8.05
CA THR A 203 -7.57 3.09 9.34
C THR A 203 -7.44 2.01 10.40
N LEU A 204 -7.93 0.80 10.12
CA LEU A 204 -7.98 -0.30 11.08
C LEU A 204 -6.68 -1.13 11.10
N GLY A 205 -5.91 -1.11 10.02
CA GLY A 205 -4.77 -1.99 9.81
C GLY A 205 -5.16 -3.40 9.38
N THR A 206 -6.42 -3.79 9.47
CA THR A 206 -6.92 -5.12 9.10
C THR A 206 -6.46 -5.51 7.70
N ARG A 207 -5.97 -6.73 7.55
CA ARG A 207 -5.63 -7.39 6.28
C ARG A 207 -6.67 -8.47 5.97
N PRO A 208 -7.69 -8.18 5.15
CA PRO A 208 -8.67 -9.20 4.78
C PRO A 208 -8.03 -10.28 3.90
N ASP A 209 -8.48 -11.54 4.06
CA ASP A 209 -8.19 -12.58 3.08
C ASP A 209 -8.97 -12.28 1.79
N LEU A 210 -8.24 -11.88 0.75
CA LEU A 210 -8.83 -11.50 -0.53
C LEU A 210 -9.07 -12.68 -1.46
N ARG A 211 -8.50 -13.86 -1.21
CA ARG A 211 -8.65 -15.00 -2.12
C ARG A 211 -10.12 -15.40 -2.30
N PRO A 212 -10.92 -15.59 -1.23
CA PRO A 212 -12.34 -15.89 -1.39
C PRO A 212 -13.13 -14.78 -2.11
N VAL A 213 -12.73 -13.52 -1.91
CA VAL A 213 -13.37 -12.37 -2.58
C VAL A 213 -13.14 -12.41 -4.07
N ILE A 214 -11.91 -12.69 -4.50
CA ILE A 214 -11.52 -12.76 -5.91
C ILE A 214 -12.19 -13.95 -6.60
N ASP A 215 -12.14 -15.14 -5.97
CA ASP A 215 -12.74 -16.35 -6.53
C ASP A 215 -14.26 -16.18 -6.76
N GLU A 216 -14.98 -15.58 -5.79
CA GLU A 216 -16.42 -15.33 -5.93
C GLU A 216 -16.74 -14.25 -6.98
N ALA A 217 -15.95 -13.18 -7.05
CA ALA A 217 -16.11 -12.14 -8.07
C ALA A 217 -15.89 -12.71 -9.48
N HIS A 218 -14.84 -13.47 -9.68
CA HIS A 218 -14.54 -14.12 -10.96
C HIS A 218 -15.63 -15.13 -11.38
N ARG A 219 -16.25 -15.82 -10.42
CA ARG A 219 -17.34 -16.77 -10.70
C ARG A 219 -18.53 -16.11 -11.39
N VAL A 220 -18.78 -14.83 -11.14
CA VAL A 220 -19.85 -14.06 -11.80
C VAL A 220 -19.35 -13.21 -12.98
N GLY A 221 -18.05 -13.26 -13.28
CA GLY A 221 -17.44 -12.50 -14.38
C GLY A 221 -17.14 -11.04 -14.03
N ALA A 222 -17.08 -10.68 -12.75
CA ALA A 222 -16.68 -9.35 -12.30
C ALA A 222 -15.15 -9.26 -12.22
N VAL A 223 -14.60 -8.07 -12.51
CA VAL A 223 -13.17 -7.78 -12.28
C VAL A 223 -12.96 -7.33 -10.85
N VAL A 224 -11.79 -7.66 -10.30
CA VAL A 224 -11.39 -7.27 -8.94
C VAL A 224 -10.32 -6.19 -8.98
N VAL A 225 -10.61 -5.07 -8.33
CA VAL A 225 -9.70 -3.92 -8.17
C VAL A 225 -9.24 -3.85 -6.73
N VAL A 226 -7.95 -3.99 -6.50
CA VAL A 226 -7.36 -4.00 -5.17
C VAL A 226 -6.63 -2.68 -4.89
N ASP A 227 -7.04 -1.96 -3.83
CA ASP A 227 -6.22 -0.89 -3.26
C ASP A 227 -5.12 -1.51 -2.40
N GLY A 228 -3.91 -1.52 -2.94
CA GLY A 228 -2.73 -2.08 -2.31
C GLY A 228 -1.87 -1.09 -1.53
N CYS A 229 -2.35 0.13 -1.29
CA CYS A 229 -1.54 1.20 -0.71
C CYS A 229 -0.87 0.87 0.63
N GLN A 230 -1.52 0.11 1.49
CA GLN A 230 -0.93 -0.36 2.75
C GLN A 230 -0.31 -1.75 2.58
N GLY A 231 -0.95 -2.62 1.79
CA GLY A 231 -0.50 -4.00 1.61
C GLY A 231 0.88 -4.09 0.97
N VAL A 232 1.17 -3.28 -0.05
CA VAL A 232 2.48 -3.30 -0.76
C VAL A 232 3.65 -2.94 0.16
N VAL A 233 3.39 -2.20 1.24
CA VAL A 233 4.41 -1.80 2.23
C VAL A 233 4.54 -2.83 3.34
N HIS A 234 3.40 -3.37 3.81
CA HIS A 234 3.30 -4.24 4.96
C HIS A 234 3.01 -5.68 4.54
N GLY A 235 4.03 -6.43 4.14
CA GLY A 235 3.92 -7.81 3.70
C GLY A 235 4.04 -8.02 2.19
N GLY A 236 3.95 -6.95 1.39
CA GLY A 236 4.08 -7.02 -0.07
C GLY A 236 2.88 -7.66 -0.78
N VAL A 237 3.07 -7.98 -2.05
CA VAL A 237 2.07 -8.65 -2.88
C VAL A 237 2.76 -9.46 -3.99
N ASP A 238 2.14 -10.58 -4.35
CA ASP A 238 2.32 -11.24 -5.63
C ASP A 238 0.97 -11.18 -6.36
N VAL A 239 0.84 -10.23 -7.30
CA VAL A 239 -0.43 -9.98 -8.00
C VAL A 239 -0.89 -11.15 -8.85
N LYS A 240 0.06 -11.98 -9.34
CA LYS A 240 -0.23 -13.20 -10.09
C LYS A 240 -0.78 -14.30 -9.17
N ALA A 241 -0.14 -14.52 -8.02
CA ALA A 241 -0.63 -15.47 -7.03
C ALA A 241 -1.95 -15.04 -6.40
N LEU A 242 -2.14 -13.74 -6.18
CA LEU A 242 -3.40 -13.16 -5.70
C LEU A 242 -4.52 -13.28 -6.74
N ASP A 243 -4.17 -13.24 -8.04
CA ASP A 243 -5.07 -13.28 -9.19
C ASP A 243 -6.03 -12.08 -9.28
N CYS A 244 -5.65 -10.93 -8.72
CA CYS A 244 -6.42 -9.70 -8.90
C CYS A 244 -6.30 -9.18 -10.34
N ASP A 245 -7.32 -8.48 -10.81
CA ASP A 245 -7.37 -7.95 -12.19
C ASP A 245 -6.66 -6.60 -12.30
N PHE A 246 -6.78 -5.78 -11.25
CA PHE A 246 -6.10 -4.50 -11.10
C PHE A 246 -5.58 -4.34 -9.67
N TYR A 247 -4.41 -3.72 -9.55
CA TYR A 247 -3.81 -3.40 -8.25
C TYR A 247 -3.23 -1.99 -8.29
N ALA A 248 -3.53 -1.17 -7.28
CA ALA A 248 -3.12 0.24 -7.25
C ALA A 248 -2.37 0.58 -5.98
N PHE A 249 -1.26 1.33 -6.09
CA PHE A 249 -0.57 1.87 -4.92
C PHE A 249 0.12 3.19 -5.18
N SER A 250 0.42 3.93 -4.11
CA SER A 250 1.14 5.20 -4.15
C SER A 250 2.58 5.03 -3.68
N GLY A 251 3.52 5.59 -4.42
CA GLY A 251 4.95 5.51 -4.11
C GLY A 251 5.34 6.14 -2.78
N HIS A 252 4.68 7.25 -2.38
CA HIS A 252 5.02 7.97 -1.14
C HIS A 252 4.78 7.17 0.14
N LYS A 253 4.03 6.07 0.09
CA LYS A 253 3.88 5.12 1.20
C LYS A 253 4.97 4.05 1.17
N LEU A 254 5.48 3.72 -0.02
CA LEU A 254 6.59 2.79 -0.25
C LEU A 254 7.93 3.54 -0.34
N TYR A 255 8.19 4.45 0.59
CA TYR A 255 9.44 5.21 0.76
C TYR A 255 9.88 6.07 -0.43
N ALA A 256 9.06 6.20 -1.49
CA ALA A 256 9.33 7.00 -2.67
C ALA A 256 8.75 8.44 -2.56
N PRO A 257 9.07 9.35 -3.48
CA PRO A 257 8.47 10.70 -3.52
C PRO A 257 6.95 10.68 -3.68
N THR A 258 6.31 11.81 -3.38
CA THR A 258 4.92 12.08 -3.76
C THR A 258 4.79 12.28 -5.27
N GLY A 259 3.56 12.19 -5.81
CA GLY A 259 3.30 12.45 -7.23
C GLY A 259 3.69 11.30 -8.17
N ILE A 260 3.93 10.11 -7.63
CA ILE A 260 4.14 8.87 -8.35
C ILE A 260 3.36 7.72 -7.72
N GLY A 261 2.80 6.86 -8.54
CA GLY A 261 2.14 5.62 -8.15
C GLY A 261 2.09 4.64 -9.31
N VAL A 262 1.46 3.53 -9.05
CA VAL A 262 1.39 2.39 -9.98
C VAL A 262 -0.05 1.93 -10.10
N LEU A 263 -0.44 1.63 -11.33
CA LEU A 263 -1.54 0.76 -11.66
C LEU A 263 -0.95 -0.50 -12.30
N TYR A 264 -1.15 -1.64 -11.65
CA TYR A 264 -1.03 -2.94 -12.29
C TYR A 264 -2.39 -3.31 -12.90
N GLY A 265 -2.38 -3.93 -14.06
CA GLY A 265 -3.56 -4.54 -14.66
C GLY A 265 -3.16 -5.74 -15.52
N LYS A 266 -3.97 -6.80 -15.50
CA LYS A 266 -3.80 -7.93 -16.42
C LYS A 266 -3.74 -7.40 -17.85
N ARG A 267 -2.79 -7.90 -18.64
CA ARG A 267 -2.47 -7.39 -19.98
C ARG A 267 -3.71 -7.23 -20.87
N ASP A 268 -4.53 -8.27 -20.98
CA ASP A 268 -5.72 -8.27 -21.84
C ASP A 268 -6.73 -7.19 -21.40
N LEU A 269 -6.86 -6.97 -20.08
CA LEU A 269 -7.77 -5.96 -19.55
C LEU A 269 -7.28 -4.55 -19.89
N LEU A 270 -5.98 -4.30 -19.74
CA LEU A 270 -5.37 -3.02 -20.14
C LEU A 270 -5.50 -2.80 -21.67
N ASP A 271 -5.32 -3.81 -22.47
CA ASP A 271 -5.47 -3.70 -23.93
C ASP A 271 -6.93 -3.35 -24.32
N TRP A 272 -7.93 -3.85 -23.60
CA TRP A 272 -9.35 -3.57 -23.85
C TRP A 272 -9.79 -2.20 -23.35
N MET A 273 -9.15 -1.65 -22.33
CA MET A 273 -9.53 -0.35 -21.79
C MET A 273 -9.20 0.78 -22.76
N PRO A 274 -10.09 1.78 -22.96
CA PRO A 274 -9.73 3.04 -23.58
C PRO A 274 -8.76 3.83 -22.67
N PRO A 275 -7.98 4.78 -23.21
CA PRO A 275 -7.18 5.67 -22.37
C PRO A 275 -8.10 6.55 -21.50
N PHE A 276 -7.64 6.88 -20.29
CA PHE A 276 -8.31 7.82 -19.39
C PHE A 276 -7.90 9.27 -19.68
N LEU A 277 -6.59 9.52 -19.74
CA LEU A 277 -6.04 10.80 -20.14
C LEU A 277 -5.63 10.74 -21.61
N SER A 278 -5.75 11.87 -22.32
CA SER A 278 -5.36 12.00 -23.72
C SER A 278 -4.35 13.13 -23.90
N GLY A 279 -3.41 12.97 -24.82
CA GLY A 279 -2.39 13.98 -25.09
C GLY A 279 -1.25 13.44 -25.91
N GLY A 280 -0.07 14.05 -25.76
CA GLY A 280 1.18 13.54 -26.34
C GLY A 280 1.63 12.22 -25.66
N ASP A 281 2.62 11.59 -26.23
CA ASP A 281 3.30 10.36 -25.83
C ASP A 281 2.44 9.07 -25.89
N MET A 282 1.17 9.14 -25.51
CA MET A 282 0.24 8.01 -25.48
C MET A 282 -0.37 7.65 -26.83
N VAL A 283 -0.04 8.37 -27.90
CA VAL A 283 -0.58 8.21 -29.25
C VAL A 283 0.43 7.56 -30.20
N ASP A 284 -0.06 6.72 -31.13
CA ASP A 284 0.69 6.19 -32.25
C ASP A 284 0.55 7.13 -33.47
N ARG A 285 -0.68 7.42 -33.90
CA ARG A 285 -0.99 8.35 -34.99
C ARG A 285 -2.14 9.27 -34.62
N VAL A 286 -2.03 10.51 -35.06
CA VAL A 286 -3.09 11.54 -34.88
C VAL A 286 -3.42 12.18 -36.21
N SER A 287 -4.71 12.18 -36.58
CA SER A 287 -5.28 13.03 -37.60
C SER A 287 -6.59 13.62 -37.08
N PHE A 288 -7.16 14.58 -37.82
CA PHE A 288 -8.49 15.11 -37.44
C PHE A 288 -9.60 14.09 -37.59
N GLU A 289 -9.42 13.05 -38.40
CA GLU A 289 -10.41 12.01 -38.64
C GLU A 289 -10.31 10.87 -37.63
N LYS A 290 -9.09 10.53 -37.17
CA LYS A 290 -8.85 9.40 -36.30
C LYS A 290 -7.53 9.49 -35.55
N THR A 291 -7.56 9.04 -34.30
CA THR A 291 -6.36 8.80 -33.47
C THR A 291 -6.21 7.32 -33.17
N THR A 292 -4.97 6.81 -33.26
CA THR A 292 -4.58 5.50 -32.72
C THR A 292 -3.64 5.69 -31.56
N PHE A 293 -3.65 4.73 -30.63
CA PHE A 293 -2.93 4.84 -29.37
C PHE A 293 -1.70 3.94 -29.36
N ALA A 294 -0.69 4.35 -28.60
CA ALA A 294 0.48 3.54 -28.31
C ALA A 294 0.07 2.22 -27.62
N PRO A 295 0.89 1.17 -27.69
CA PRO A 295 0.68 -0.04 -26.91
C PRO A 295 0.68 0.25 -25.40
N VAL A 296 0.09 -0.65 -24.59
CA VAL A 296 0.26 -0.59 -23.13
C VAL A 296 1.75 -0.81 -22.78
N PRO A 297 2.27 -0.16 -21.74
CA PRO A 297 1.57 0.72 -20.79
C PRO A 297 1.41 2.17 -21.27
N LEU A 298 2.12 2.57 -22.34
CA LEU A 298 2.23 3.97 -22.79
C LEU A 298 0.87 4.60 -23.12
N LYS A 299 -0.10 3.81 -23.57
CA LYS A 299 -1.48 4.24 -23.80
C LYS A 299 -2.10 4.97 -22.60
N PHE A 300 -1.63 4.70 -21.38
CA PHE A 300 -2.15 5.30 -20.14
C PHE A 300 -1.22 6.37 -19.55
N GLU A 301 -0.08 6.64 -20.19
CA GLU A 301 0.94 7.58 -19.72
C GLU A 301 0.98 8.82 -20.62
N ALA A 302 -0.08 9.64 -20.57
CA ALA A 302 -0.21 10.82 -21.41
C ALA A 302 0.63 11.98 -20.91
N GLY A 303 1.32 12.66 -21.85
CA GLY A 303 2.16 13.83 -21.58
C GLY A 303 3.54 13.45 -21.05
N THR A 304 4.35 14.45 -20.70
CA THR A 304 5.67 14.21 -20.12
C THR A 304 5.53 13.50 -18.77
N ALA A 305 6.02 12.27 -18.71
CA ALA A 305 5.92 11.45 -17.49
C ALA A 305 6.75 12.01 -16.34
N ASN A 306 6.33 11.71 -15.10
CA ASN A 306 7.14 11.96 -13.91
C ASN A 306 8.27 10.92 -13.82
N PHE A 307 9.25 10.99 -14.74
CA PHE A 307 10.34 10.03 -14.82
C PHE A 307 11.23 10.06 -13.56
N VAL A 308 11.45 11.23 -12.97
CA VAL A 308 12.22 11.37 -11.73
C VAL A 308 11.54 10.59 -10.58
N GLY A 309 10.22 10.76 -10.43
CA GLY A 309 9.44 10.03 -9.43
C GLY A 309 9.43 8.52 -9.68
N ALA A 310 9.32 8.09 -10.95
CA ALA A 310 9.30 6.68 -11.31
C ALA A 310 10.66 6.00 -11.03
N ILE A 311 11.77 6.65 -11.42
CA ILE A 311 13.12 6.14 -11.14
C ILE A 311 13.37 6.09 -9.63
N ALA A 312 12.96 7.13 -8.89
CA ALA A 312 13.07 7.17 -7.43
C ALA A 312 12.20 6.10 -6.75
N LEU A 313 11.02 5.76 -7.31
CA LEU A 313 10.21 4.63 -6.83
C LEU A 313 10.92 3.29 -7.08
N GLY A 314 11.55 3.14 -8.25
CA GLY A 314 12.40 1.98 -8.55
C GLY A 314 13.57 1.84 -7.57
N GLU A 315 14.15 2.95 -7.12
CA GLU A 315 15.20 2.97 -6.09
C GLU A 315 14.66 2.61 -4.70
N ALA A 316 13.47 3.12 -4.34
CA ALA A 316 12.80 2.75 -3.09
C ALA A 316 12.52 1.24 -3.03
N VAL A 317 12.05 0.65 -4.13
CA VAL A 317 11.87 -0.81 -4.25
C VAL A 317 13.21 -1.55 -4.11
N ARG A 318 14.30 -1.06 -4.73
CA ARG A 318 15.63 -1.63 -4.57
C ARG A 318 16.08 -1.60 -3.11
N TYR A 319 15.80 -0.51 -2.41
CA TYR A 319 16.12 -0.36 -0.99
C TYR A 319 15.35 -1.36 -0.13
N VAL A 320 14.05 -1.46 -0.29
CA VAL A 320 13.20 -2.39 0.49
C VAL A 320 13.61 -3.86 0.27
N ARG A 321 13.95 -4.23 -0.95
CA ARG A 321 14.38 -5.61 -1.29
C ARG A 321 15.72 -6.05 -0.70
N GLN A 322 16.45 -5.15 -0.03
CA GLN A 322 17.68 -5.52 0.70
C GLN A 322 17.39 -6.23 2.02
N PHE A 323 16.16 -6.15 2.51
CA PHE A 323 15.72 -6.72 3.78
C PHE A 323 14.90 -7.97 3.55
N ASP A 324 15.04 -8.94 4.46
CA ASP A 324 14.14 -10.09 4.48
C ASP A 324 12.74 -9.65 4.89
N ALA A 325 11.75 -9.94 4.04
CA ALA A 325 10.37 -9.48 4.27
C ALA A 325 9.76 -10.06 5.55
N ALA A 326 10.13 -11.30 5.91
CA ALA A 326 9.63 -11.93 7.13
C ALA A 326 10.25 -11.30 8.39
N GLU A 327 11.51 -10.87 8.32
CA GLU A 327 12.16 -10.14 9.43
C GLU A 327 11.54 -8.74 9.62
N VAL A 328 11.26 -8.02 8.53
CA VAL A 328 10.56 -6.73 8.58
C VAL A 328 9.16 -6.89 9.14
N GLU A 329 8.39 -7.87 8.69
CA GLU A 329 7.05 -8.14 9.18
C GLU A 329 7.06 -8.53 10.68
N ALA A 330 8.00 -9.36 11.10
CA ALA A 330 8.17 -9.74 12.51
C ALA A 330 8.50 -8.51 13.38
N HIS A 331 9.36 -7.61 12.89
CA HIS A 331 9.68 -6.36 13.55
C HIS A 331 8.45 -5.44 13.68
N GLU A 332 7.74 -5.19 12.60
CA GLU A 332 6.52 -4.37 12.59
C GLU A 332 5.43 -4.96 13.49
N ARG A 333 5.29 -6.29 13.50
CA ARG A 333 4.39 -7.00 14.42
C ARG A 333 4.77 -6.79 15.88
N ALA A 334 6.06 -6.81 16.22
CA ALA A 334 6.52 -6.54 17.58
C ALA A 334 6.19 -5.10 18.02
N LEU A 335 6.33 -4.11 17.13
CA LEU A 335 5.91 -2.72 17.36
C LEU A 335 4.41 -2.62 17.62
N LEU A 336 3.60 -3.25 16.76
CA LEU A 336 2.14 -3.30 16.88
C LEU A 336 1.70 -3.89 18.23
N LEU A 337 2.24 -5.05 18.59
CA LEU A 337 1.90 -5.72 19.84
C LEU A 337 2.29 -4.87 21.06
N ARG A 338 3.52 -4.31 21.07
CA ARG A 338 4.00 -3.44 22.13
C ARG A 338 3.12 -2.22 22.36
N ALA A 339 2.73 -1.54 21.27
CA ALA A 339 1.84 -0.39 21.33
C ALA A 339 0.43 -0.78 21.80
N THR A 340 -0.13 -1.85 21.24
CA THR A 340 -1.48 -2.35 21.59
C THR A 340 -1.57 -2.71 23.06
N GLU A 341 -0.68 -3.58 23.55
CA GLU A 341 -0.64 -3.99 24.96
C GLU A 341 -0.49 -2.83 25.94
N GLY A 342 0.30 -1.81 25.55
CA GLY A 342 0.47 -0.61 26.36
C GLY A 342 -0.78 0.27 26.38
N LEU A 343 -1.38 0.51 25.22
CA LEU A 343 -2.58 1.34 25.07
C LEU A 343 -3.80 0.72 25.77
N GLU A 344 -3.99 -0.59 25.70
CA GLU A 344 -5.10 -1.31 26.34
C GLU A 344 -5.13 -1.15 27.88
N ARG A 345 -4.01 -0.84 28.50
CA ARG A 345 -3.91 -0.59 29.94
C ARG A 345 -4.43 0.79 30.35
N ILE A 346 -4.66 1.69 29.39
CA ILE A 346 -5.10 3.06 29.67
C ILE A 346 -6.61 3.07 29.89
N PRO A 347 -7.12 3.48 31.08
CA PRO A 347 -8.54 3.47 31.38
C PRO A 347 -9.37 4.31 30.40
N GLY A 348 -10.43 3.73 29.86
CA GLY A 348 -11.33 4.37 28.90
C GLY A 348 -10.79 4.48 27.48
N LEU A 349 -9.63 3.87 27.17
CA LEU A 349 -9.15 3.76 25.81
C LEU A 349 -9.83 2.59 25.09
N ARG A 350 -10.28 2.84 23.87
CA ARG A 350 -10.80 1.83 22.93
C ARG A 350 -9.92 1.79 21.70
N ILE A 351 -9.46 0.59 21.32
CA ILE A 351 -8.78 0.33 20.05
C ILE A 351 -9.83 -0.13 19.03
N TYR A 352 -9.64 0.29 17.76
CA TYR A 352 -10.49 -0.08 16.63
C TYR A 352 -9.71 -0.97 15.66
N GLY A 353 -10.36 -2.01 15.12
CA GLY A 353 -9.71 -3.03 14.32
C GLY A 353 -8.80 -3.93 15.15
N THR A 354 -9.42 -4.92 15.79
CA THR A 354 -8.77 -5.85 16.74
C THR A 354 -8.50 -7.23 16.13
N THR A 355 -8.63 -7.36 14.81
CA THR A 355 -8.31 -8.59 14.10
C THR A 355 -6.85 -9.02 14.33
N PRO A 356 -6.57 -10.33 14.43
CA PRO A 356 -5.21 -10.82 14.67
C PRO A 356 -4.27 -10.57 13.49
N ASP A 357 -4.81 -10.55 12.26
CA ASP A 357 -4.05 -10.26 11.04
C ASP A 357 -4.24 -8.80 10.64
N LYS A 358 -3.24 -7.99 10.94
CA LYS A 358 -3.22 -6.56 10.62
C LYS A 358 -1.81 -6.01 10.45
N CYS A 359 -1.72 -4.93 9.69
CA CYS A 359 -0.52 -4.12 9.55
C CYS A 359 -0.18 -3.39 10.86
N ALA A 360 1.00 -2.85 10.94
CA ALA A 360 1.49 -2.08 12.09
C ALA A 360 0.79 -0.70 12.22
N ILE A 361 -0.54 -0.73 12.34
CA ILE A 361 -1.44 0.42 12.47
C ILE A 361 -2.33 0.21 13.70
N VAL A 362 -2.40 1.20 14.59
CA VAL A 362 -3.28 1.22 15.75
C VAL A 362 -4.12 2.48 15.72
N SER A 363 -5.44 2.32 15.59
CA SER A 363 -6.40 3.41 15.73
C SER A 363 -7.13 3.30 17.06
N PHE A 364 -7.25 4.40 17.77
CA PHE A 364 -7.82 4.43 19.10
C PHE A 364 -8.50 5.75 19.42
N ASN A 365 -9.40 5.73 20.41
CA ASN A 365 -9.94 6.89 21.10
C ASN A 365 -9.90 6.67 22.60
N VAL A 366 -10.00 7.75 23.37
CA VAL A 366 -10.14 7.73 24.82
C VAL A 366 -11.46 8.40 25.18
N GLU A 367 -12.26 7.75 26.00
CA GLU A 367 -13.56 8.27 26.46
C GLU A 367 -13.40 9.66 27.09
N GLY A 368 -14.22 10.61 26.63
CA GLY A 368 -14.19 12.01 27.09
C GLY A 368 -13.02 12.84 26.54
N VAL A 369 -12.19 12.30 25.64
CA VAL A 369 -11.06 13.03 25.01
C VAL A 369 -11.27 13.13 23.51
N HIS A 370 -11.26 14.36 23.00
CA HIS A 370 -11.36 14.54 21.55
C HIS A 370 -10.06 14.11 20.84
N PRO A 371 -10.11 13.33 19.74
CA PRO A 371 -8.89 12.85 19.04
C PRO A 371 -7.93 13.98 18.63
N TYR A 372 -8.46 15.12 18.23
CA TYR A 372 -7.64 16.27 17.84
C TYR A 372 -6.81 16.81 19.03
N ASP A 373 -7.40 16.94 20.21
CA ASP A 373 -6.71 17.42 21.41
C ASP A 373 -5.62 16.43 21.84
N MET A 374 -5.91 15.13 21.74
CA MET A 374 -4.92 14.07 21.93
C MET A 374 -3.71 14.27 20.99
N GLY A 375 -3.98 14.45 19.69
CA GLY A 375 -2.92 14.67 18.70
C GLY A 375 -2.10 15.94 18.96
N MET A 376 -2.74 17.03 19.36
CA MET A 376 -2.06 18.28 19.71
C MET A 376 -1.08 18.11 20.89
N ILE A 377 -1.46 17.36 21.92
CA ILE A 377 -0.58 17.10 23.05
C ILE A 377 0.59 16.19 22.67
N LEU A 378 0.31 15.13 21.90
CA LEU A 378 1.34 14.22 21.39
C LEU A 378 2.36 14.97 20.53
N ASP A 379 1.90 15.87 19.64
CA ASP A 379 2.78 16.74 18.84
C ASP A 379 3.74 17.55 19.74
N LYS A 380 3.23 18.18 20.81
CA LYS A 380 4.08 18.91 21.78
C LYS A 380 5.06 18.00 22.52
N LEU A 381 4.84 16.71 22.52
CA LEU A 381 5.77 15.70 23.04
C LEU A 381 6.78 15.19 22.00
N GLY A 382 6.71 15.67 20.75
CA GLY A 382 7.55 15.23 19.64
C GLY A 382 7.03 13.95 18.95
N ILE A 383 5.78 13.52 19.24
CA ILE A 383 5.18 12.30 18.74
C ILE A 383 4.17 12.66 17.64
N ALA A 384 4.52 12.35 16.41
CA ALA A 384 3.68 12.61 15.25
C ALA A 384 2.70 11.46 15.02
N VAL A 385 1.43 11.67 15.26
CA VAL A 385 0.32 10.77 14.95
C VAL A 385 -0.69 11.48 14.05
N ARG A 386 -1.60 10.73 13.44
CA ARG A 386 -2.70 11.30 12.67
C ARG A 386 -4.00 11.29 13.45
N THR A 387 -4.81 12.35 13.29
CA THR A 387 -6.16 12.44 13.89
C THR A 387 -7.20 12.75 12.82
N GLY A 388 -8.45 12.34 13.06
CA GLY A 388 -9.59 12.61 12.19
C GLY A 388 -10.14 11.36 11.48
N GLN A 389 -10.74 11.56 10.31
CA GLN A 389 -11.47 10.50 9.57
C GLN A 389 -10.58 9.60 8.72
N HIS A 390 -9.29 9.90 8.57
CA HIS A 390 -8.31 9.14 7.78
C HIS A 390 -8.70 8.87 6.32
N CYS A 391 -9.57 9.70 5.73
CA CYS A 391 -10.19 9.50 4.42
C CYS A 391 -10.96 8.17 4.31
N ALA A 392 -11.59 7.74 5.40
CA ALA A 392 -12.39 6.52 5.52
C ALA A 392 -13.63 6.81 6.40
N GLU A 393 -14.44 7.78 6.01
CA GLU A 393 -15.61 8.23 6.74
C GLU A 393 -16.63 7.10 7.01
N PRO A 394 -16.87 6.12 6.10
CA PRO A 394 -17.73 4.99 6.40
C PRO A 394 -17.27 4.19 7.63
N VAL A 395 -15.95 4.03 7.83
CA VAL A 395 -15.41 3.39 9.04
C VAL A 395 -15.74 4.16 10.30
N MET A 396 -15.70 5.51 10.25
CA MET A 396 -16.11 6.35 11.38
C MET A 396 -17.60 6.20 11.68
N THR A 397 -18.41 6.17 10.64
CA THR A 397 -19.87 5.98 10.73
C THR A 397 -20.21 4.61 11.34
N HIS A 398 -19.54 3.54 10.91
CA HIS A 398 -19.73 2.19 11.44
C HIS A 398 -19.52 2.13 12.97
N TYR A 399 -18.46 2.75 13.47
CA TYR A 399 -18.16 2.78 14.91
C TYR A 399 -18.86 3.91 15.67
N GLY A 400 -19.63 4.77 15.01
CA GLY A 400 -20.36 5.88 15.63
C GLY A 400 -19.43 6.97 16.20
N VAL A 401 -18.28 7.23 15.56
CA VAL A 401 -17.30 8.23 15.99
C VAL A 401 -17.06 9.29 14.91
N THR A 402 -16.64 10.48 15.32
CA THR A 402 -16.35 11.59 14.39
C THR A 402 -14.92 11.54 13.83
N GLY A 403 -14.06 10.74 14.43
CA GLY A 403 -12.65 10.57 14.06
C GLY A 403 -11.93 9.69 15.06
N MET A 404 -10.69 9.32 14.72
CA MET A 404 -9.81 8.51 15.57
C MET A 404 -8.42 9.13 15.62
N CYS A 405 -7.67 8.81 16.68
CA CYS A 405 -6.23 8.96 16.70
C CYS A 405 -5.60 7.68 16.13
N ARG A 406 -4.65 7.83 15.19
CA ARG A 406 -4.00 6.69 14.53
C ARG A 406 -2.48 6.82 14.65
N ALA A 407 -1.84 5.81 15.20
CA ALA A 407 -0.42 5.58 15.09
C ALA A 407 -0.15 4.51 14.02
N SER A 408 0.79 4.76 13.14
CA SER A 408 1.21 3.83 12.08
C SER A 408 2.73 3.76 12.01
N PHE A 409 3.24 2.57 12.17
CA PHE A 409 4.66 2.28 12.21
C PHE A 409 5.18 1.89 10.82
N ALA A 410 6.51 1.91 10.68
CA ALA A 410 7.23 1.41 9.53
C ALA A 410 8.52 0.74 10.01
N MET A 411 9.24 0.08 9.11
CA MET A 411 10.45 -0.70 9.43
C MET A 411 11.54 0.08 10.19
N TYR A 412 11.52 1.41 10.16
CA TYR A 412 12.49 2.25 10.87
C TYR A 412 12.07 2.62 12.30
N ASN A 413 10.87 2.27 12.76
CA ASN A 413 10.44 2.58 14.11
C ASN A 413 11.05 1.61 15.14
N THR A 414 11.19 2.05 16.39
CA THR A 414 11.75 1.26 17.48
C THR A 414 10.71 0.92 18.53
N LEU A 415 10.95 -0.12 19.33
CA LEU A 415 10.13 -0.45 20.50
C LEU A 415 10.07 0.71 21.51
N ALA A 416 11.16 1.47 21.65
CA ALA A 416 11.19 2.66 22.48
C ALA A 416 10.21 3.76 21.99
N GLU A 417 10.00 3.87 20.67
CA GLU A 417 9.02 4.80 20.11
C GLU A 417 7.57 4.30 20.35
N ALA A 418 7.33 3.00 20.36
CA ALA A 418 6.05 2.43 20.79
C ALA A 418 5.78 2.71 22.29
N ASP A 419 6.81 2.58 23.14
CA ASP A 419 6.71 2.95 24.56
C ASP A 419 6.48 4.46 24.75
N ALA A 420 7.13 5.30 23.94
CA ALA A 420 6.94 6.74 23.96
C ALA A 420 5.49 7.13 23.57
N LEU A 421 4.87 6.45 22.59
CA LEU A 421 3.47 6.63 22.26
C LEU A 421 2.58 6.36 23.47
N VAL A 422 2.75 5.22 24.14
CA VAL A 422 1.94 4.83 25.31
C VAL A 422 2.08 5.87 26.43
N ALA A 423 3.30 6.22 26.81
CA ALA A 423 3.56 7.23 27.83
C ALA A 423 3.00 8.62 27.46
N GLY A 424 3.08 8.97 26.16
CA GLY A 424 2.51 10.21 25.63
C GLY A 424 0.99 10.25 25.76
N VAL A 425 0.31 9.16 25.41
CA VAL A 425 -1.15 9.03 25.52
C VAL A 425 -1.58 9.07 27.00
N GLU A 426 -0.91 8.34 27.89
CA GLU A 426 -1.18 8.41 29.35
C GLU A 426 -1.06 9.83 29.90
N ARG A 427 0.01 10.54 29.47
CA ARG A 427 0.21 11.93 29.86
C ARG A 427 -0.88 12.85 29.32
N ALA A 428 -1.25 12.69 28.04
CA ALA A 428 -2.31 13.48 27.41
C ALA A 428 -3.66 13.27 28.13
N VAL A 429 -4.02 12.03 28.47
CA VAL A 429 -5.23 11.71 29.24
C VAL A 429 -5.24 12.44 30.58
N LYS A 430 -4.13 12.43 31.33
CA LYS A 430 -4.02 13.15 32.61
C LYS A 430 -4.12 14.67 32.49
N MET A 431 -3.83 15.23 31.31
CA MET A 431 -3.93 16.67 31.07
C MET A 431 -5.33 17.10 30.59
N LEU A 432 -6.08 16.19 29.97
CA LEU A 432 -7.38 16.45 29.34
C LEU A 432 -8.57 16.03 30.20
N LYS A 433 -8.35 15.18 31.20
CA LYS A 433 -9.29 14.80 32.26
C LYS A 433 -8.97 15.46 33.57
#